data_18945723e3e14da1eacaf9736daba3d0
#
_entry.id   18945723e3e14da1eacaf9736daba3d0
#
_cell.length_a   1.000
_cell.length_b   1.000
_cell.length_c   1.000
_cell.angle_alpha   90.00
_cell.angle_beta   90.00
_cell.angle_gamma   90.00
#
_symmetry.space_group_name_H-M   'P 1'
#
loop_
_entity.id
_entity.type
_entity.pdbx_description
1 polymer ?
#
loop_
_entity_poly.entity_id
_entity_poly.type
_entity_poly.pdbx_seq_one_letter_code
_entity_poly.pdbx_strand_id
1 'polypeptide(L)'
;MTTTGGRRELTVGMGAGGLATADMVLNIGPQHPATHGVLRLRIVVDGERIVSAEPIVGYMHRGAEKLFEVRDYRQIVVLANRHDWLSAFANELGVVLGVERMLGMEVPERAVWARTLLAELNRVLNHLMFLGSYPLELGAITPVFYAFRERETCLLYTSDAADEL
;
A
#
# COMPACT_ATOMS: atom_id res chain seq x y z
N MET A 1 27.57 10.08 -20.69
CA MET A 1 26.86 11.39 -20.68
C MET A 1 26.44 11.66 -19.26
N THR A 2 27.19 12.51 -18.58
CA THR A 2 27.03 12.90 -17.19
C THR A 2 26.09 14.09 -17.10
N THR A 3 24.87 13.89 -16.60
CA THR A 3 23.95 14.97 -16.29
C THR A 3 24.27 15.49 -14.91
N THR A 4 25.01 16.58 -14.86
CA THR A 4 25.21 17.40 -13.66
C THR A 4 23.88 17.99 -13.22
N GLY A 5 23.33 17.47 -12.12
CA GLY A 5 22.20 18.05 -11.42
C GLY A 5 22.59 19.39 -10.78
N GLY A 6 22.28 20.48 -11.46
CA GLY A 6 22.47 21.82 -10.89
C GLY A 6 21.53 22.00 -9.70
N ARG A 7 22.09 22.25 -8.51
CA ARG A 7 21.38 22.82 -7.38
C ARG A 7 20.81 24.17 -7.81
N ARG A 8 19.49 24.29 -7.91
CA ARG A 8 18.84 25.60 -8.01
C ARG A 8 18.75 26.16 -6.59
N GLU A 9 19.48 27.23 -6.34
CA GLU A 9 19.31 28.07 -5.15
C GLU A 9 17.97 28.80 -5.24
N LEU A 10 17.16 28.66 -4.19
CA LEU A 10 15.94 29.42 -4.02
C LEU A 10 16.30 30.84 -3.64
N THR A 11 16.25 31.77 -4.58
CA THR A 11 16.32 33.20 -4.30
C THR A 11 14.91 33.74 -4.15
N VAL A 12 14.47 34.03 -2.93
CA VAL A 12 13.23 34.76 -2.66
C VAL A 12 13.44 36.22 -2.98
N GLY A 13 13.11 36.66 -4.16
CA GLY A 13 13.14 38.06 -4.57
C GLY A 13 11.78 38.72 -4.32
N MET A 14 11.70 39.70 -3.44
CA MET A 14 10.57 40.61 -3.35
C MET A 14 10.59 41.60 -4.52
N GLY A 15 9.89 41.30 -5.58
CA GLY A 15 9.58 42.25 -6.67
C GLY A 15 8.27 42.98 -6.40
N ALA A 16 8.19 44.26 -6.67
CA ALA A 16 7.00 45.09 -6.55
C ALA A 16 5.96 44.63 -7.57
N GLY A 17 5.05 43.71 -7.18
CA GLY A 17 3.99 43.26 -8.09
C GLY A 17 3.47 41.84 -7.85
N GLY A 18 3.47 41.36 -6.63
CA GLY A 18 2.97 40.02 -6.27
C GLY A 18 4.09 39.05 -5.91
N LEU A 19 3.80 38.15 -5.00
CA LEU A 19 4.69 37.06 -4.63
C LEU A 19 4.91 36.18 -5.88
N ALA A 20 6.10 36.24 -6.49
CA ALA A 20 6.48 35.29 -7.51
C ALA A 20 6.67 33.93 -6.84
N THR A 21 5.82 32.98 -7.14
CA THR A 21 5.98 31.60 -6.72
C THR A 21 7.09 30.96 -7.54
N ALA A 22 8.05 30.32 -6.88
CA ALA A 22 9.07 29.54 -7.54
C ALA A 22 8.72 28.06 -7.42
N ASP A 23 8.97 27.30 -8.48
CA ASP A 23 8.81 25.85 -8.47
C ASP A 23 9.62 25.23 -7.36
N MET A 24 8.97 24.52 -6.45
CA MET A 24 9.61 23.82 -5.35
C MET A 24 9.59 22.31 -5.59
N VAL A 25 10.73 21.66 -5.39
CA VAL A 25 10.83 20.20 -5.49
C VAL A 25 10.67 19.58 -4.11
N LEU A 26 9.66 18.77 -3.95
CA LEU A 26 9.40 18.01 -2.72
C LEU A 26 9.63 16.52 -2.95
N ASN A 27 10.19 15.83 -1.96
CA ASN A 27 10.26 14.38 -1.91
C ASN A 27 9.29 13.88 -0.86
N ILE A 28 8.29 13.10 -1.29
CA ILE A 28 7.36 12.41 -0.41
C ILE A 28 7.84 10.96 -0.29
N GLY A 29 8.15 10.53 0.93
CA GLY A 29 8.77 9.24 1.18
C GLY A 29 10.29 9.21 0.93
N PRO A 30 10.91 8.02 1.11
CA PRO A 30 10.29 6.71 1.36
C PRO A 30 9.65 6.55 2.74
N GLN A 31 10.10 7.25 3.77
CA GLN A 31 9.48 7.24 5.09
C GLN A 31 8.49 8.40 5.23
N HIS A 32 7.22 8.10 5.03
CA HIS A 32 6.11 9.02 5.19
C HIS A 32 4.82 8.23 5.45
N PRO A 33 3.91 8.68 6.32
CA PRO A 33 2.66 7.97 6.61
C PRO A 33 1.82 7.64 5.37
N ALA A 34 1.78 8.54 4.39
CA ALA A 34 1.03 8.38 3.14
C ALA A 34 1.66 7.43 2.11
N THR A 35 2.84 6.88 2.35
CA THR A 35 3.59 6.08 1.36
C THR A 35 3.47 4.58 1.56
N HIS A 36 2.63 4.11 2.46
CA HIS A 36 2.40 2.69 2.76
C HIS A 36 3.69 1.86 2.94
N GLY A 37 4.71 2.51 3.51
CA GLY A 37 6.01 1.91 3.78
C GLY A 37 7.14 2.65 3.11
N VAL A 38 7.37 2.47 1.81
CA VAL A 38 8.58 2.93 1.14
C VAL A 38 8.38 3.51 -0.26
N LEU A 39 7.19 3.92 -0.64
CA LEU A 39 6.96 4.62 -1.90
C LEU A 39 7.65 5.99 -1.84
N ARG A 40 8.41 6.34 -2.87
CA ARG A 40 8.99 7.67 -3.03
C ARG A 40 8.41 8.36 -4.25
N LEU A 41 7.86 9.55 -4.02
CA LEU A 41 7.41 10.45 -5.07
C LEU A 41 8.26 11.72 -5.05
N ARG A 42 8.76 12.11 -6.19
CA ARG A 42 9.36 13.43 -6.41
C ARG A 42 8.33 14.30 -7.10
N ILE A 43 7.86 15.33 -6.41
CA ILE A 43 6.88 16.25 -6.97
C ILE A 43 7.48 17.63 -7.13
N VAL A 44 7.04 18.33 -8.18
CA VAL A 44 7.33 19.75 -8.39
C VAL A 44 6.03 20.50 -8.16
N VAL A 45 6.05 21.48 -7.29
CA VAL A 45 4.88 22.27 -6.94
C VAL A 45 5.12 23.74 -7.21
N ASP A 46 4.08 24.44 -7.69
CA ASP A 46 3.98 25.88 -7.79
C ASP A 46 2.92 26.34 -6.77
N GLY A 47 3.36 26.82 -5.61
CA GLY A 47 2.49 27.01 -4.45
C GLY A 47 1.87 25.67 -4.01
N GLU A 48 0.54 25.57 -4.04
CA GLU A 48 -0.22 24.34 -3.71
C GLU A 48 -0.53 23.46 -4.92
N ARG A 49 -0.14 23.90 -6.12
CA ARG A 49 -0.43 23.18 -7.36
C ARG A 49 0.72 22.22 -7.72
N ILE A 50 0.40 20.96 -7.93
CA ILE A 50 1.35 19.99 -8.45
C ILE A 50 1.55 20.24 -9.95
N VAL A 51 2.77 20.56 -10.34
CA VAL A 51 3.17 20.77 -11.75
C VAL A 51 3.58 19.45 -12.38
N SER A 52 4.36 18.64 -11.64
CA SER A 52 4.76 17.30 -12.09
C SER A 52 4.94 16.34 -10.92
N ALA A 53 4.73 15.06 -11.16
CA ALA A 53 4.97 13.99 -10.20
C ALA A 53 5.73 12.85 -10.88
N GLU A 54 6.79 12.39 -10.24
CA GLU A 54 7.64 11.30 -10.71
C GLU A 54 7.74 10.23 -9.62
N PRO A 55 7.23 9.01 -9.84
CA PRO A 55 7.45 7.91 -8.91
C PRO A 55 8.90 7.41 -9.07
N ILE A 56 9.61 7.32 -7.94
CA ILE A 56 10.96 6.77 -7.89
C ILE A 56 10.86 5.32 -7.42
N VAL A 57 10.94 4.41 -8.36
CA VAL A 57 10.82 2.97 -8.15
C VAL A 57 12.11 2.36 -7.60
N GLY A 58 11.98 1.20 -6.96
CA GLY A 58 13.12 0.42 -6.46
C GLY A 58 13.14 0.20 -4.95
N TYR A 59 12.58 1.10 -4.16
CA TYR A 59 12.55 0.96 -2.69
C TYR A 59 11.72 -0.25 -2.21
N MET A 60 10.73 -0.67 -3.00
CA MET A 60 9.89 -1.84 -2.72
C MET A 60 10.32 -3.09 -3.50
N HIS A 61 11.45 -3.05 -4.19
CA HIS A 61 11.94 -4.18 -4.95
C HIS A 61 12.44 -5.30 -4.04
N ARG A 62 11.80 -6.47 -4.11
CA ARG A 62 12.11 -7.66 -3.29
C ARG A 62 12.50 -8.87 -4.13
N GLY A 63 12.69 -8.73 -5.42
CA GLY A 63 12.95 -9.84 -6.32
C GLY A 63 11.77 -10.82 -6.44
N ALA A 64 10.53 -10.35 -6.20
CA ALA A 64 9.33 -11.20 -6.13
C ALA A 64 9.13 -12.02 -7.39
N GLU A 65 9.23 -11.42 -8.56
CA GLU A 65 9.09 -12.11 -9.86
C GLU A 65 10.03 -13.31 -9.98
N LYS A 66 11.30 -13.13 -9.62
CA LYS A 66 12.28 -14.21 -9.64
C LYS A 66 12.01 -15.28 -8.60
N LEU A 67 11.53 -14.90 -7.43
CA LEU A 67 11.13 -15.83 -6.39
C LEU A 67 9.90 -16.67 -6.81
N PHE A 68 8.95 -16.08 -7.53
CA PHE A 68 7.80 -16.80 -8.08
C PHE A 68 8.23 -17.87 -9.11
N GLU A 69 9.28 -17.63 -9.89
CA GLU A 69 9.80 -18.62 -10.84
C GLU A 69 10.47 -19.84 -10.17
N VAL A 70 11.15 -19.64 -9.03
CA VAL A 70 11.99 -20.67 -8.42
C VAL A 70 11.31 -21.42 -7.27
N ARG A 71 10.11 -21.04 -6.88
CA ARG A 71 9.37 -21.65 -5.77
C ARG A 71 8.14 -22.42 -6.25
N ASP A 72 7.73 -23.41 -5.45
CA ASP A 72 6.48 -24.13 -5.71
C ASP A 72 5.23 -23.30 -5.42
N TYR A 73 4.07 -23.74 -5.90
CA TYR A 73 2.82 -22.99 -5.76
C TYR A 73 2.37 -22.76 -4.31
N ARG A 74 2.76 -23.61 -3.38
CA ARG A 74 2.46 -23.44 -1.93
C ARG A 74 3.32 -22.36 -1.32
N GLN A 75 4.59 -22.31 -1.73
CA GLN A 75 5.53 -21.32 -1.24
C GLN A 75 5.27 -19.91 -1.76
N ILE A 76 4.74 -19.77 -2.99
CA ILE A 76 4.43 -18.47 -3.57
C ILE A 76 3.22 -17.78 -2.92
N VAL A 77 2.33 -18.51 -2.26
CA VAL A 77 1.21 -17.93 -1.51
C VAL A 77 1.72 -16.92 -0.48
N VAL A 78 2.77 -17.30 0.27
CA VAL A 78 3.40 -16.39 1.26
C VAL A 78 4.04 -15.17 0.62
N LEU A 79 4.59 -15.31 -0.59
CA LEU A 79 5.13 -14.18 -1.34
C LEU A 79 4.02 -13.22 -1.79
N ALA A 80 2.90 -13.77 -2.27
CA ALA A 80 1.74 -12.98 -2.69
C ALA A 80 1.18 -12.14 -1.53
N ASN A 81 1.09 -12.71 -0.34
CA ASN A 81 0.67 -12.04 0.88
C ASN A 81 1.42 -10.72 1.13
N ARG A 82 2.71 -10.69 0.85
CA ARG A 82 3.60 -9.55 1.13
C ARG A 82 3.57 -8.44 0.09
N HIS A 83 2.80 -8.56 -0.99
CA HIS A 83 2.68 -7.50 -1.99
C HIS A 83 1.84 -6.33 -1.49
N ASP A 84 0.74 -6.63 -0.81
CA ASP A 84 -0.05 -5.66 -0.07
C ASP A 84 -0.48 -6.29 1.26
N TRP A 85 0.24 -5.99 2.31
CA TRP A 85 0.00 -6.52 3.64
C TRP A 85 -1.35 -6.09 4.25
N LEU A 86 -1.98 -5.03 3.73
CA LEU A 86 -3.33 -4.60 4.12
C LEU A 86 -4.42 -5.49 3.52
N SER A 87 -4.15 -6.06 2.35
CA SER A 87 -5.07 -6.91 1.59
C SER A 87 -4.46 -8.28 1.31
N ALA A 88 -3.74 -8.82 2.29
CA ALA A 88 -2.95 -10.03 2.18
C ALA A 88 -3.73 -11.20 1.60
N PHE A 89 -4.90 -11.47 2.16
CA PHE A 89 -5.73 -12.60 1.75
C PHE A 89 -6.27 -12.46 0.32
N ALA A 90 -6.60 -11.24 -0.12
CA ALA A 90 -7.06 -10.99 -1.48
C ALA A 90 -5.96 -11.29 -2.52
N ASN A 91 -4.70 -10.93 -2.19
CA ASN A 91 -3.55 -11.24 -3.03
C ASN A 91 -3.30 -12.75 -3.13
N GLU A 92 -3.35 -13.45 -2.00
CA GLU A 92 -3.22 -14.91 -1.95
C GLU A 92 -4.32 -15.59 -2.75
N LEU A 93 -5.57 -15.17 -2.56
CA LEU A 93 -6.72 -15.72 -3.25
C LEU A 93 -6.58 -15.60 -4.78
N GLY A 94 -6.09 -14.46 -5.27
CA GLY A 94 -5.86 -14.26 -6.70
C GLY A 94 -4.88 -15.29 -7.28
N VAL A 95 -3.77 -15.55 -6.59
CA VAL A 95 -2.77 -16.55 -6.99
C VAL A 95 -3.34 -17.95 -6.92
N VAL A 96 -4.01 -18.30 -5.82
CA VAL A 96 -4.60 -19.64 -5.61
C VAL A 96 -5.64 -19.96 -6.68
N LEU A 97 -6.55 -19.03 -6.99
CA LEU A 97 -7.54 -19.19 -8.05
C LEU A 97 -6.90 -19.38 -9.43
N GLY A 98 -5.79 -18.70 -9.69
CA GLY A 98 -5.02 -18.87 -10.92
C GLY A 98 -4.43 -20.29 -11.02
N VAL A 99 -3.80 -20.77 -9.95
CA VAL A 99 -3.20 -22.11 -9.89
C VAL A 99 -4.25 -23.21 -9.98
N GLU A 100 -5.37 -23.12 -9.24
CA GLU A 100 -6.49 -24.07 -9.29
C GLU A 100 -7.04 -24.20 -10.71
N ARG A 101 -7.18 -23.07 -11.39
CA ARG A 101 -7.67 -23.05 -12.79
C ARG A 101 -6.67 -23.70 -13.75
N MET A 102 -5.37 -23.43 -13.59
CA MET A 102 -4.33 -24.03 -14.42
C MET A 102 -4.23 -25.55 -14.23
N LEU A 103 -4.44 -26.04 -13.01
CA LEU A 103 -4.37 -27.45 -12.67
C LEU A 103 -5.70 -28.20 -12.87
N GLY A 104 -6.79 -27.50 -13.18
CA GLY A 104 -8.12 -28.09 -13.31
C GLY A 104 -8.63 -28.69 -11.99
N MET A 105 -8.27 -28.08 -10.85
CA MET A 105 -8.63 -28.60 -9.53
C MET A 105 -10.10 -28.33 -9.22
N GLU A 106 -10.82 -29.38 -8.76
CA GLU A 106 -12.13 -29.21 -8.16
C GLU A 106 -11.99 -28.84 -6.67
N VAL A 107 -12.51 -27.69 -6.30
CA VAL A 107 -12.45 -27.17 -4.94
C VAL A 107 -13.74 -27.54 -4.20
N PRO A 108 -13.66 -28.17 -3.00
CA PRO A 108 -14.84 -28.47 -2.20
C PRO A 108 -15.65 -27.21 -1.86
N GLU A 109 -16.97 -27.32 -1.91
CA GLU A 109 -17.88 -26.19 -1.67
C GLU A 109 -17.61 -25.50 -0.31
N ARG A 110 -17.35 -26.30 0.74
CA ARG A 110 -16.99 -25.76 2.07
C ARG A 110 -15.75 -24.85 2.00
N ALA A 111 -14.74 -25.22 1.23
CA ALA A 111 -13.54 -24.39 1.07
C ALA A 111 -13.83 -23.10 0.30
N VAL A 112 -14.73 -23.14 -0.68
CA VAL A 112 -15.18 -21.94 -1.41
C VAL A 112 -15.87 -20.96 -0.47
N TRP A 113 -16.80 -21.45 0.37
CA TRP A 113 -17.47 -20.58 1.35
C TRP A 113 -16.53 -20.02 2.41
N ALA A 114 -15.63 -20.86 2.95
CA ALA A 114 -14.66 -20.42 3.95
C ALA A 114 -13.73 -19.31 3.42
N ARG A 115 -13.16 -19.50 2.23
CA ARG A 115 -12.29 -18.47 1.63
C ARG A 115 -13.06 -17.20 1.23
N THR A 116 -14.33 -17.31 0.85
CA THR A 116 -15.18 -16.16 0.58
C THR A 116 -15.39 -15.35 1.86
N LEU A 117 -15.72 -16.00 2.96
CA LEU A 117 -15.86 -15.36 4.27
C LEU A 117 -14.57 -14.64 4.67
N LEU A 118 -13.42 -15.31 4.58
CA LEU A 118 -12.12 -14.71 4.94
C LEU A 118 -11.74 -13.54 4.02
N ALA A 119 -12.06 -13.63 2.73
CA ALA A 119 -11.82 -12.55 1.78
C ALA A 119 -12.64 -11.29 2.14
N GLU A 120 -13.92 -11.48 2.52
CA GLU A 120 -14.77 -10.35 2.91
C GLU A 120 -14.39 -9.77 4.28
N LEU A 121 -13.97 -10.60 5.24
CA LEU A 121 -13.39 -10.10 6.50
C LEU A 121 -12.12 -9.30 6.24
N ASN A 122 -11.23 -9.77 5.38
CA ASN A 122 -10.04 -9.02 4.99
C ASN A 122 -10.40 -7.70 4.29
N ARG A 123 -11.44 -7.67 3.48
CA ARG A 123 -11.97 -6.45 2.88
C ARG A 123 -12.45 -5.45 3.93
N VAL A 124 -13.18 -5.92 4.95
CA VAL A 124 -13.62 -5.06 6.08
C VAL A 124 -12.41 -4.47 6.79
N LEU A 125 -11.39 -5.29 7.10
CA LEU A 125 -10.15 -4.84 7.75
C LEU A 125 -9.41 -3.78 6.92
N ASN A 126 -9.37 -3.94 5.61
CA ASN A 126 -8.77 -2.98 4.69
C ASN A 126 -9.55 -1.66 4.66
N HIS A 127 -10.88 -1.73 4.60
CA HIS A 127 -11.72 -0.52 4.64
C HIS A 127 -11.61 0.22 5.97
N LEU A 128 -11.48 -0.48 7.10
CA LEU A 128 -11.21 0.14 8.41
C LEU A 128 -9.87 0.88 8.40
N MET A 129 -8.84 0.28 7.77
CA MET A 129 -7.55 0.95 7.61
C MET A 129 -7.68 2.22 6.77
N PHE A 130 -8.42 2.19 5.67
CA PHE A 130 -8.69 3.37 4.85
C PHE A 130 -9.43 4.45 5.63
N LEU A 131 -10.52 4.07 6.32
CA LEU A 131 -11.33 5.00 7.13
C LEU A 131 -10.55 5.63 8.29
N GLY A 132 -9.51 4.96 8.77
CA GLY A 132 -8.60 5.53 9.76
C GLY A 132 -7.52 6.43 9.15
N SER A 133 -6.83 5.96 8.13
CA SER A 133 -5.66 6.63 7.58
C SER A 133 -6.00 7.86 6.74
N TYR A 134 -7.04 7.81 5.92
CA TYR A 134 -7.40 8.92 5.04
C TYR A 134 -7.81 10.19 5.81
N PRO A 135 -8.71 10.14 6.83
CA PRO A 135 -8.99 11.31 7.66
C PRO A 135 -7.75 11.83 8.40
N LEU A 136 -6.85 10.93 8.85
CA LEU A 136 -5.60 11.31 9.47
C LEU A 136 -4.74 12.18 8.55
N GLU A 137 -4.64 11.83 7.28
CA GLU A 137 -3.93 12.60 6.25
C GLU A 137 -4.55 13.99 6.04
N LEU A 138 -5.87 14.11 6.23
CA LEU A 138 -6.61 15.38 6.17
C LEU A 138 -6.60 16.17 7.49
N GLY A 139 -5.89 15.68 8.52
CA GLY A 139 -5.76 16.34 9.82
C GLY A 139 -6.77 15.92 10.88
N ALA A 140 -7.67 14.96 10.60
CA ALA A 140 -8.61 14.42 11.57
C ALA A 140 -8.04 13.17 12.25
N ILE A 141 -7.49 13.32 13.45
CA ILE A 141 -6.77 12.24 14.16
C ILE A 141 -7.72 11.20 14.79
N THR A 142 -8.85 11.63 15.34
CA THR A 142 -9.74 10.76 16.13
C THR A 142 -10.27 9.52 15.39
N PRO A 143 -10.65 9.59 14.09
CA PRO A 143 -11.18 8.44 13.35
C PRO A 143 -10.25 7.23 13.33
N VAL A 144 -8.92 7.43 13.33
CA VAL A 144 -7.95 6.32 13.30
C VAL A 144 -8.07 5.44 14.55
N PHE A 145 -8.30 6.02 15.73
CA PHE A 145 -8.42 5.26 16.97
C PHE A 145 -9.67 4.39 16.98
N TYR A 146 -10.79 4.89 16.46
CA TYR A 146 -12.02 4.10 16.35
C TYR A 146 -11.87 2.98 15.32
N ALA A 147 -11.35 3.30 14.14
CA ALA A 147 -11.14 2.32 13.10
C ALA A 147 -10.19 1.18 13.53
N PHE A 148 -9.09 1.53 14.22
CA PHE A 148 -8.15 0.53 14.71
C PHE A 148 -8.72 -0.31 15.85
N ARG A 149 -9.54 0.25 16.74
CA ARG A 149 -10.24 -0.53 17.76
C ARG A 149 -11.11 -1.62 17.15
N GLU A 150 -11.91 -1.29 16.16
CA GLU A 150 -12.77 -2.26 15.48
C GLU A 150 -11.94 -3.28 14.67
N ARG A 151 -10.84 -2.82 14.08
CA ARG A 151 -9.91 -3.68 13.36
C ARG A 151 -9.28 -4.72 14.30
N GLU A 152 -8.78 -4.32 15.45
CA GLU A 152 -8.23 -5.24 16.46
C GLU A 152 -9.27 -6.23 16.97
N THR A 153 -10.50 -5.81 17.20
CA THR A 153 -11.59 -6.71 17.57
C THR A 153 -11.82 -7.82 16.53
N CYS A 154 -11.79 -7.46 15.25
CA CYS A 154 -11.93 -8.43 14.16
C CYS A 154 -10.73 -9.38 14.08
N LEU A 155 -9.51 -8.87 14.27
CA LEU A 155 -8.29 -9.68 14.26
C LEU A 155 -8.23 -10.66 15.44
N LEU A 156 -8.58 -10.22 16.65
CA LEU A 156 -8.65 -11.10 17.84
C LEU A 156 -9.67 -12.21 17.62
N TYR A 157 -10.86 -11.88 17.14
CA TYR A 157 -11.89 -12.89 16.86
C TYR A 157 -11.41 -13.96 15.88
N THR A 158 -10.64 -13.59 14.86
CA THR A 158 -10.14 -14.53 13.86
C THR A 158 -8.93 -15.34 14.34
N SER A 159 -8.11 -14.81 15.27
CA SER A 159 -6.96 -15.51 15.84
C SER A 159 -7.35 -16.40 17.01
N ASP A 160 -8.16 -15.91 17.95
CA ASP A 160 -8.58 -16.68 19.13
C ASP A 160 -9.47 -17.89 18.76
N ALA A 161 -10.28 -17.77 17.72
CA ALA A 161 -11.06 -18.90 17.21
C ALA A 161 -10.19 -20.07 16.69
N ALA A 162 -8.91 -19.86 16.43
CA ALA A 162 -7.96 -20.90 16.05
C ALA A 162 -7.36 -21.64 17.24
N ASP A 163 -7.35 -21.03 18.43
CA ASP A 163 -6.77 -21.61 19.65
C ASP A 163 -7.78 -22.49 20.42
N GLU A 164 -9.08 -22.39 20.09
CA GLU A 164 -10.15 -23.17 20.71
C GLU A 164 -10.54 -24.45 19.91
N LEU A 165 -9.88 -24.75 18.80
CA LEU A 165 -10.10 -25.92 17.94
C LEU A 165 -8.94 -26.90 17.99
#